data_cfae98d10e43d231147563b8ad68a35d
#
_entry.id   cfae98d10e43d231147563b8ad68a35d
#
_cell.length_a   1.000
_cell.length_b   1.000
_cell.length_c   1.000
_cell.angle_alpha   90.00
_cell.angle_beta   90.00
_cell.angle_gamma   90.00
#
_symmetry.space_group_name_H-M   'P 1'
#
loop_
_entity.id
_entity.type
_entity.pdbx_description
1 polymer ?
#
loop_
_entity_poly.entity_id
_entity_poly.type
_entity_poly.pdbx_seq_one_letter_code
_entity_poly.pdbx_strand_id
1 'polypeptide(L)'
;MKTVAVVGSQWGDEGKGKVIDFLATQADVVIRGQGGNNAGHTLVVEGKKFALRLIPSGILNSNTINVIGNGIVFDPKGFLEEIEMLNSNDIDTSNIKISDRAHVVFPYHKELDALAEEARGDNKIGTTKKGIGPCYMDKTERSGLRICDLMDKDIFAKKLEAQINAKNKLVMGVYGKEAMFNFEEIYNEYLEYADKIRNYVADTSVIVYDAIKAGKRVLFEGAQGTLLDLDLGTYPYVTSSHPISGGFAVGAGVGPNMIKDVVGIVKAYTTRVGEGPFVTELDNEIGERIRVQGHEFGTVTGRARRCGWFDAVIVKYAARVNGLTSISFMLLDVLTGFDKINICTAYKMGDKIINNFPASLEDLAKCEPVYEELDGWHEDITNVEKFEDLPENAKKYIARIEELVGVNVDMVSVGPNRAQTIIRKNIFA
;
A
#
# COMPACT_ATOMS: atom_id res chain seq x y z
N MET A 1 24.54 -5.12 1.79
CA MET A 1 23.43 -4.15 1.90
C MET A 1 22.27 -4.88 2.53
N LYS A 2 21.67 -4.33 3.55
CA LYS A 2 20.51 -4.89 4.26
C LYS A 2 19.28 -4.04 3.95
N THR A 3 18.74 -4.19 2.74
CA THR A 3 17.64 -3.37 2.22
C THR A 3 16.50 -4.29 1.83
N VAL A 4 15.32 -4.04 2.39
CA VAL A 4 14.12 -4.84 2.22
C VAL A 4 12.96 -3.95 1.77
N ALA A 5 12.30 -4.31 0.68
CA ALA A 5 11.04 -3.72 0.27
C ALA A 5 9.88 -4.66 0.61
N VAL A 6 8.84 -4.14 1.22
CA VAL A 6 7.61 -4.88 1.55
C VAL A 6 6.51 -4.42 0.60
N VAL A 7 6.02 -5.32 -0.25
CA VAL A 7 4.98 -5.04 -1.25
C VAL A 7 3.73 -5.88 -1.01
N GLY A 8 2.55 -5.33 -1.25
CA GLY A 8 1.33 -6.12 -1.37
C GLY A 8 1.30 -6.87 -2.69
N SER A 9 0.97 -8.15 -2.69
CA SER A 9 1.03 -9.00 -3.89
C SER A 9 -0.33 -9.22 -4.55
N GLN A 10 -1.39 -8.65 -3.99
CA GLN A 10 -2.78 -8.78 -4.46
C GLN A 10 -3.41 -7.39 -4.65
N TRP A 11 -4.66 -7.16 -4.25
CA TRP A 11 -5.36 -5.86 -4.34
C TRP A 11 -5.26 -5.00 -3.07
N GLY A 12 -4.22 -5.13 -2.28
CA GLY A 12 -4.12 -4.47 -0.97
C GLY A 12 -4.84 -5.28 0.13
N ASP A 13 -4.82 -4.75 1.34
CA ASP A 13 -5.43 -5.38 2.53
C ASP A 13 -4.91 -6.79 2.86
N GLU A 14 -3.70 -7.13 2.40
CA GLU A 14 -3.06 -8.43 2.65
C GLU A 14 -2.55 -8.60 4.09
N GLY A 15 -2.68 -7.56 4.94
CA GLY A 15 -2.16 -7.60 6.31
C GLY A 15 -0.71 -7.11 6.44
N LYS A 16 -0.24 -6.29 5.49
CA LYS A 16 1.12 -5.71 5.47
C LYS A 16 1.54 -5.05 6.78
N GLY A 17 0.62 -4.37 7.45
CA GLY A 17 0.92 -3.63 8.68
C GLY A 17 1.61 -4.48 9.75
N LYS A 18 1.18 -5.73 9.95
CA LYS A 18 1.78 -6.66 10.92
C LYS A 18 3.24 -6.99 10.60
N VAL A 19 3.55 -7.25 9.32
CA VAL A 19 4.90 -7.59 8.87
C VAL A 19 5.81 -6.36 8.89
N ILE A 20 5.29 -5.23 8.44
CA ILE A 20 6.01 -3.95 8.48
C ILE A 20 6.35 -3.57 9.92
N ASP A 21 5.39 -3.67 10.84
CA ASP A 21 5.60 -3.41 12.26
C ASP A 21 6.70 -4.33 12.84
N PHE A 22 6.66 -5.62 12.51
CA PHE A 22 7.70 -6.56 12.92
C PHE A 22 9.09 -6.19 12.36
N LEU A 23 9.18 -5.89 11.06
CA LEU A 23 10.45 -5.55 10.42
C LEU A 23 10.97 -4.16 10.83
N ALA A 24 10.08 -3.21 11.08
CA ALA A 24 10.44 -1.85 11.52
C ALA A 24 11.16 -1.84 12.87
N THR A 25 10.89 -2.79 13.77
CA THR A 25 11.65 -2.92 15.03
C THR A 25 13.12 -3.24 14.82
N GLN A 26 13.47 -3.79 13.66
CA GLN A 26 14.83 -4.17 13.31
C GLN A 26 15.51 -3.16 12.38
N ALA A 27 14.76 -2.23 11.80
CA ALA A 27 15.23 -1.30 10.79
C ALA A 27 15.88 -0.05 11.42
N ASP A 28 16.99 0.41 10.82
CA ASP A 28 17.62 1.68 11.18
C ASP A 28 16.99 2.86 10.42
N VAL A 29 16.38 2.58 9.25
CA VAL A 29 15.63 3.54 8.44
C VAL A 29 14.36 2.88 7.90
N VAL A 30 13.22 3.53 8.03
CA VAL A 30 11.95 3.13 7.39
C VAL A 30 11.50 4.23 6.46
N ILE A 31 11.23 3.88 5.21
CA ILE A 31 10.86 4.85 4.18
C ILE A 31 9.54 4.47 3.49
N ARG A 32 8.65 5.45 3.35
CA ARG A 32 7.50 5.40 2.46
C ARG A 32 7.81 6.19 1.19
N GLY A 33 7.71 5.54 0.04
CA GLY A 33 8.12 6.09 -1.26
C GLY A 33 6.99 6.28 -2.27
N GLN A 34 5.72 5.97 -1.96
CA GLN A 34 4.62 6.08 -2.92
C GLN A 34 3.27 6.29 -2.23
N GLY A 35 2.28 6.81 -3.00
CA GLY A 35 0.95 7.11 -2.50
C GLY A 35 0.88 8.42 -1.73
N GLY A 36 0.06 8.48 -0.71
CA GLY A 36 -0.16 9.64 0.16
C GLY A 36 -0.99 9.24 1.37
N ASN A 37 -1.85 10.12 1.84
CA ASN A 37 -2.74 9.87 2.98
C ASN A 37 -4.01 9.07 2.63
N ASN A 38 -4.06 8.46 1.45
CA ASN A 38 -5.13 7.55 1.01
C ASN A 38 -5.01 6.14 1.55
N ALA A 39 -3.82 5.73 1.99
CA ALA A 39 -3.58 4.45 2.64
C ALA A 39 -3.26 4.68 4.12
N GLY A 40 -3.83 3.88 4.99
CA GLY A 40 -3.57 3.92 6.41
C GLY A 40 -3.18 2.56 6.95
N HIS A 41 -2.39 2.55 8.01
CA HIS A 41 -2.13 1.36 8.80
C HIS A 41 -2.30 1.69 10.27
N THR A 42 -2.71 0.69 11.04
CA THR A 42 -2.87 0.83 12.47
C THR A 42 -1.72 0.13 13.18
N LEU A 43 -1.02 0.86 14.01
CA LEU A 43 -0.02 0.33 14.92
C LEU A 43 -0.62 0.19 16.32
N VAL A 44 -0.19 -0.82 17.05
CA VAL A 44 -0.63 -1.03 18.44
C VAL A 44 0.58 -1.04 19.34
N VAL A 45 0.64 -0.08 20.27
CA VAL A 45 1.73 0.04 21.26
C VAL A 45 1.11 0.12 22.64
N GLU A 46 1.52 -0.77 23.54
CA GLU A 46 1.02 -0.81 24.94
C GLU A 46 -0.52 -0.76 25.02
N GLY A 47 -1.19 -1.43 24.08
CA GLY A 47 -2.66 -1.47 23.98
C GLY A 47 -3.30 -0.24 23.34
N LYS A 48 -2.55 0.81 23.04
CA LYS A 48 -3.04 1.99 22.30
C LYS A 48 -2.92 1.77 20.80
N LYS A 49 -3.94 2.23 20.05
CA LYS A 49 -4.00 2.14 18.59
C LYS A 49 -3.64 3.49 17.96
N PHE A 50 -2.69 3.49 17.04
CA PHE A 50 -2.26 4.65 16.25
C PHE A 50 -2.60 4.43 14.77
N ALA A 51 -3.45 5.26 14.22
CA ALA A 51 -3.80 5.21 12.80
C ALA A 51 -2.91 6.18 12.01
N LEU A 52 -1.82 5.68 11.43
CA LEU A 52 -0.89 6.46 10.62
C LEU A 52 -1.24 6.35 9.13
N ARG A 53 -1.01 7.42 8.38
CA ARG A 53 -1.28 7.52 6.94
C ARG A 53 -0.06 7.96 6.14
N LEU A 54 0.68 8.94 6.61
CA LEU A 54 1.87 9.49 5.98
C LEU A 54 3.15 9.05 6.68
N ILE A 55 3.13 9.05 8.01
CA ILE A 55 4.30 8.75 8.83
C ILE A 55 4.61 7.25 8.75
N PRO A 56 5.87 6.86 8.49
CA PRO A 56 6.28 5.44 8.45
C PRO A 56 6.12 4.73 9.80
N SER A 57 5.96 3.41 9.75
CA SER A 57 5.76 2.54 10.92
C SER A 57 6.94 2.51 11.89
N GLY A 58 8.12 2.92 11.45
CA GLY A 58 9.31 2.99 12.30
C GLY A 58 9.25 4.06 13.38
N ILE A 59 8.25 4.94 13.37
CA ILE A 59 8.13 6.08 14.32
C ILE A 59 8.05 5.64 15.78
N LEU A 60 7.60 4.44 16.05
CA LEU A 60 7.52 3.90 17.41
C LEU A 60 8.87 3.45 17.98
N ASN A 61 9.92 3.47 17.17
CA ASN A 61 11.28 3.18 17.57
C ASN A 61 12.12 4.46 17.51
N SER A 62 12.50 5.00 18.64
CA SER A 62 13.23 6.27 18.76
C SER A 62 14.57 6.31 18.01
N ASN A 63 15.19 5.15 17.76
CA ASN A 63 16.45 5.05 17.04
C ASN A 63 16.30 4.92 15.51
N THR A 64 15.07 4.83 15.00
CA THR A 64 14.78 4.66 13.58
C THR A 64 14.54 6.00 12.90
N ILE A 65 15.22 6.25 11.78
CA ILE A 65 14.94 7.41 10.94
C ILE A 65 13.72 7.07 10.08
N ASN A 66 12.71 7.95 10.11
CA ASN A 66 11.45 7.78 9.38
C ASN A 66 11.41 8.74 8.20
N VAL A 67 11.35 8.21 6.99
CA VAL A 67 11.48 8.99 5.75
C VAL A 67 10.18 8.99 4.97
N ILE A 68 9.68 10.19 4.68
CA ILE A 68 8.63 10.44 3.70
C ILE A 68 9.32 10.82 2.40
N GLY A 69 9.40 9.89 1.44
CA GLY A 69 10.18 10.00 0.22
C GLY A 69 9.56 10.89 -0.86
N ASN A 70 10.32 11.16 -1.89
CA ASN A 70 9.93 12.04 -3.00
C ASN A 70 8.77 11.52 -3.87
N GLY A 71 8.46 10.23 -3.79
CA GLY A 71 7.33 9.65 -4.50
C GLY A 71 5.98 9.86 -3.81
N ILE A 72 5.97 10.27 -2.55
CA ILE A 72 4.73 10.60 -1.82
C ILE A 72 4.13 11.91 -2.36
N VAL A 73 2.80 11.97 -2.44
CA VAL A 73 2.07 13.23 -2.50
C VAL A 73 1.67 13.61 -1.07
N PHE A 74 2.26 14.70 -0.59
CA PHE A 74 2.32 15.08 0.81
C PHE A 74 1.19 16.06 1.17
N ASP A 75 0.35 15.67 2.12
CA ASP A 75 -0.69 16.53 2.71
C ASP A 75 -0.16 17.15 4.02
N PRO A 76 0.24 18.44 4.03
CA PRO A 76 0.79 19.06 5.24
C PRO A 76 -0.15 19.05 6.43
N LYS A 77 -1.45 19.28 6.19
CA LYS A 77 -2.47 19.24 7.24
C LYS A 77 -2.57 17.86 7.86
N GLY A 78 -2.73 16.83 7.04
CA GLY A 78 -2.81 15.45 7.52
C GLY A 78 -1.55 15.00 8.26
N PHE A 79 -0.37 15.44 7.82
CA PHE A 79 0.89 15.18 8.51
C PHE A 79 0.93 15.84 9.90
N LEU A 80 0.55 17.11 10.03
CA LEU A 80 0.56 17.83 11.30
C LEU A 80 -0.46 17.24 12.28
N GLU A 81 -1.60 16.76 11.82
CA GLU A 81 -2.57 16.02 12.64
C GLU A 81 -1.96 14.72 13.22
N GLU A 82 -1.18 13.99 12.42
CA GLU A 82 -0.46 12.79 12.89
C GLU A 82 0.65 13.15 13.89
N ILE A 83 1.40 14.23 13.67
CA ILE A 83 2.42 14.75 14.61
C ILE A 83 1.79 15.11 15.96
N GLU A 84 0.68 15.83 15.96
CA GLU A 84 -0.02 16.20 17.19
C GLU A 84 -0.50 14.97 17.97
N MET A 85 -1.08 14.00 17.27
CA MET A 85 -1.50 12.73 17.86
C MET A 85 -0.32 11.97 18.48
N LEU A 86 0.83 11.88 17.80
CA LEU A 86 2.01 11.19 18.30
C LEU A 86 2.62 11.90 19.51
N ASN A 87 2.80 13.22 19.43
CA ASN A 87 3.36 14.03 20.51
C ASN A 87 2.48 13.99 21.77
N SER A 88 1.14 14.00 21.62
CA SER A 88 0.19 13.87 22.73
C SER A 88 0.22 12.50 23.42
N ASN A 89 0.92 11.53 22.85
CA ASN A 89 1.17 10.20 23.40
C ASN A 89 2.66 9.97 23.73
N ASP A 90 3.45 11.03 23.91
CA ASP A 90 4.87 11.01 24.30
C ASP A 90 5.78 10.28 23.28
N ILE A 91 5.38 10.22 21.99
CA ILE A 91 6.18 9.64 20.93
C ILE A 91 7.04 10.74 20.30
N ASP A 92 8.36 10.55 20.29
CA ASP A 92 9.31 11.47 19.67
C ASP A 92 9.17 11.47 18.15
N THR A 93 8.94 12.64 17.56
CA THR A 93 8.78 12.86 16.13
C THR A 93 10.00 13.54 15.47
N SER A 94 11.07 13.81 16.22
CA SER A 94 12.28 14.50 15.72
C SER A 94 13.06 13.71 14.67
N ASN A 95 12.87 12.39 14.63
CA ASN A 95 13.50 11.44 13.72
C ASN A 95 12.81 11.33 12.34
N ILE A 96 11.80 12.16 12.07
CA ILE A 96 11.10 12.21 10.77
C ILE A 96 11.86 13.11 9.80
N LYS A 97 11.92 12.67 8.52
CA LYS A 97 12.45 13.46 7.39
C LYS A 97 11.48 13.43 6.23
N ILE A 98 11.19 14.62 5.69
CA ILE A 98 10.30 14.83 4.53
C ILE A 98 11.15 15.24 3.34
N SER A 99 10.96 14.57 2.20
CA SER A 99 11.67 14.94 0.98
C SER A 99 11.30 16.35 0.49
N ASP A 100 12.30 17.16 0.26
CA ASP A 100 12.17 18.45 -0.40
C ASP A 100 11.57 18.35 -1.82
N ARG A 101 11.64 17.17 -2.46
CA ARG A 101 11.10 16.88 -3.79
C ARG A 101 9.70 16.32 -3.80
N ALA A 102 9.09 16.00 -2.65
CA ALA A 102 7.72 15.52 -2.58
C ALA A 102 6.74 16.60 -3.08
N HIS A 103 5.68 16.16 -3.79
CA HIS A 103 4.63 17.09 -4.26
C HIS A 103 3.61 17.34 -3.15
N VAL A 104 3.13 18.58 -3.08
CA VAL A 104 2.20 19.03 -2.04
C VAL A 104 0.76 18.87 -2.50
N VAL A 105 -0.07 18.28 -1.65
CA VAL A 105 -1.52 18.19 -1.84
C VAL A 105 -2.15 19.48 -1.30
N PHE A 106 -2.94 20.14 -2.15
CA PHE A 106 -3.67 21.35 -1.84
C PHE A 106 -5.19 21.11 -1.76
N PRO A 107 -5.98 22.04 -1.20
CA PRO A 107 -7.45 21.90 -1.15
C PRO A 107 -8.09 21.69 -2.52
N TYR A 108 -7.57 22.33 -3.56
CA TYR A 108 -8.08 22.16 -4.91
C TYR A 108 -7.91 20.73 -5.46
N HIS A 109 -6.89 19.99 -5.03
CA HIS A 109 -6.75 18.59 -5.40
C HIS A 109 -7.87 17.73 -4.79
N LYS A 110 -8.21 17.98 -3.52
CA LYS A 110 -9.26 17.23 -2.82
C LYS A 110 -10.64 17.50 -3.44
N GLU A 111 -10.91 18.75 -3.77
CA GLU A 111 -12.16 19.15 -4.40
C GLU A 111 -12.29 18.61 -5.83
N LEU A 112 -11.22 18.70 -6.63
CA LEU A 112 -11.22 18.15 -7.99
C LEU A 112 -11.37 16.62 -8.00
N ASP A 113 -10.82 15.91 -7.00
CA ASP A 113 -11.02 14.46 -6.82
C ASP A 113 -12.51 14.15 -6.57
N ALA A 114 -13.16 14.93 -5.71
CA ALA A 114 -14.59 14.80 -5.42
C ALA A 114 -15.47 15.12 -6.65
N LEU A 115 -15.18 16.22 -7.36
CA LEU A 115 -15.91 16.63 -8.57
C LEU A 115 -15.78 15.61 -9.70
N ALA A 116 -14.56 15.10 -9.92
CA ALA A 116 -14.33 14.08 -10.94
C ALA A 116 -15.06 12.78 -10.64
N GLU A 117 -15.11 12.36 -9.37
CA GLU A 117 -15.83 11.16 -8.96
C GLU A 117 -17.35 11.34 -9.07
N GLU A 118 -17.87 12.54 -8.74
CA GLU A 118 -19.28 12.89 -8.94
C GLU A 118 -19.67 12.87 -10.41
N ALA A 119 -18.84 13.45 -11.28
CA ALA A 119 -19.09 13.53 -12.72
C ALA A 119 -19.11 12.17 -13.43
N ARG A 120 -18.48 11.14 -12.84
CA ARG A 120 -18.49 9.76 -13.39
C ARG A 120 -19.83 9.04 -13.21
N GLY A 121 -20.72 9.52 -12.36
CA GLY A 121 -22.04 8.88 -12.13
C GLY A 121 -21.89 7.43 -11.67
N ASP A 122 -22.40 6.48 -12.48
CA ASP A 122 -22.35 5.05 -12.18
C ASP A 122 -20.95 4.42 -12.45
N ASN A 123 -20.07 5.10 -13.19
CA ASN A 123 -18.72 4.63 -13.51
C ASN A 123 -17.67 5.12 -12.49
N LYS A 124 -18.03 5.20 -11.23
CA LYS A 124 -17.14 5.61 -10.15
C LYS A 124 -15.97 4.64 -10.00
N ILE A 125 -14.80 5.20 -9.74
CA ILE A 125 -13.58 4.41 -9.39
C ILE A 125 -13.59 4.03 -7.91
N GLY A 126 -14.26 4.84 -7.07
CA GLY A 126 -14.29 4.66 -5.63
C GLY A 126 -13.09 5.31 -4.96
N THR A 127 -12.73 6.54 -5.35
CA THR A 127 -11.60 7.28 -4.79
C THR A 127 -11.79 7.60 -3.31
N THR A 128 -10.69 7.86 -2.61
CA THR A 128 -10.71 8.26 -1.20
C THR A 128 -11.03 9.75 -1.00
N LYS A 129 -11.16 10.52 -2.07
CA LYS A 129 -11.36 11.99 -2.07
C LYS A 129 -10.28 12.74 -1.28
N LYS A 130 -9.06 12.20 -1.28
CA LYS A 130 -7.89 12.80 -0.61
C LYS A 130 -7.02 13.63 -1.56
N GLY A 131 -7.43 13.77 -2.83
CA GLY A 131 -6.73 14.54 -3.84
C GLY A 131 -5.45 13.89 -4.38
N ILE A 132 -5.29 12.58 -4.15
CA ILE A 132 -4.07 11.84 -4.53
C ILE A 132 -3.91 11.82 -6.06
N GLY A 133 -4.95 11.40 -6.80
CA GLY A 133 -4.96 11.38 -8.26
C GLY A 133 -4.68 12.74 -8.88
N PRO A 134 -5.43 13.79 -8.55
CA PRO A 134 -5.20 15.15 -9.06
C PRO A 134 -3.80 15.70 -8.75
N CYS A 135 -3.21 15.38 -7.58
CA CYS A 135 -1.85 15.80 -7.27
C CYS A 135 -0.80 15.07 -8.13
N TYR A 136 -0.97 13.77 -8.39
CA TYR A 136 -0.13 13.04 -9.35
C TYR A 136 -0.34 13.52 -10.79
N MET A 137 -1.55 13.93 -11.18
CA MET A 137 -1.79 14.56 -12.48
C MET A 137 -0.96 15.83 -12.63
N ASP A 138 -0.99 16.75 -11.65
CA ASP A 138 -0.19 17.97 -11.67
C ASP A 138 1.31 17.67 -11.69
N LYS A 139 1.78 16.66 -10.98
CA LYS A 139 3.16 16.20 -11.03
C LYS A 139 3.56 15.78 -12.44
N THR A 140 2.74 14.97 -13.11
CA THR A 140 3.02 14.45 -14.45
C THR A 140 2.87 15.54 -15.51
N GLU A 141 1.91 16.46 -15.36
CA GLU A 141 1.75 17.66 -16.17
C GLU A 141 2.91 18.64 -15.99
N ARG A 142 3.68 18.51 -14.91
CA ARG A 142 4.81 19.39 -14.53
C ARG A 142 4.37 20.78 -14.08
N SER A 143 3.17 20.87 -13.55
CA SER A 143 2.55 22.09 -12.99
C SER A 143 2.49 22.07 -11.46
N GLY A 144 2.69 20.90 -10.83
CA GLY A 144 2.61 20.71 -9.39
C GLY A 144 3.68 21.46 -8.59
N LEU A 145 3.36 21.77 -7.34
CA LEU A 145 4.30 22.38 -6.38
C LEU A 145 4.91 21.29 -5.49
N ARG A 146 6.22 21.43 -5.26
CA ARG A 146 6.98 20.54 -4.36
C ARG A 146 7.21 21.21 -2.99
N ILE A 147 7.67 20.42 -2.05
CA ILE A 147 8.05 20.92 -0.71
C ILE A 147 9.10 22.04 -0.81
N CYS A 148 10.14 21.89 -1.65
CA CYS A 148 11.14 22.93 -1.85
C CYS A 148 10.54 24.26 -2.36
N ASP A 149 9.51 24.20 -3.18
CA ASP A 149 8.81 25.41 -3.66
C ASP A 149 8.01 26.07 -2.52
N LEU A 150 7.38 25.25 -1.66
CA LEU A 150 6.63 25.73 -0.49
C LEU A 150 7.54 26.39 0.57
N MET A 151 8.83 26.00 0.65
CA MET A 151 9.79 26.58 1.59
C MET A 151 10.28 27.98 1.21
N ASP A 152 10.06 28.41 -0.04
CA ASP A 152 10.40 29.74 -0.56
C ASP A 152 9.11 30.53 -0.82
N LYS A 153 8.90 31.60 -0.05
CA LYS A 153 7.64 32.38 -0.07
C LYS A 153 7.33 32.99 -1.44
N ASP A 154 8.34 33.49 -2.13
CA ASP A 154 8.16 34.17 -3.43
C ASP A 154 7.89 33.17 -4.54
N ILE A 155 8.62 32.06 -4.56
CA ILE A 155 8.39 30.94 -5.50
C ILE A 155 7.02 30.34 -5.25
N PHE A 156 6.67 30.13 -3.98
CA PHE A 156 5.37 29.55 -3.59
C PHE A 156 4.23 30.46 -4.05
N ALA A 157 4.26 31.77 -3.74
CA ALA A 157 3.22 32.72 -4.16
C ALA A 157 2.99 32.67 -5.67
N LYS A 158 4.06 32.80 -6.45
CA LYS A 158 3.99 32.82 -7.92
C LYS A 158 3.40 31.53 -8.51
N LYS A 159 3.86 30.38 -8.03
CA LYS A 159 3.39 29.08 -8.53
C LYS A 159 1.96 28.78 -8.08
N LEU A 160 1.61 29.09 -6.83
CA LEU A 160 0.27 28.88 -6.30
C LEU A 160 -0.77 29.72 -7.05
N GLU A 161 -0.49 31.00 -7.29
CA GLU A 161 -1.40 31.87 -8.04
C GLU A 161 -1.71 31.32 -9.43
N ALA A 162 -0.67 30.85 -10.14
CA ALA A 162 -0.84 30.23 -11.45
C ALA A 162 -1.73 28.98 -11.38
N GLN A 163 -1.53 28.13 -10.36
CA GLN A 163 -2.34 26.92 -10.16
C GLN A 163 -3.79 27.28 -9.82
N ILE A 164 -4.04 28.18 -8.89
CA ILE A 164 -5.39 28.58 -8.50
C ILE A 164 -6.16 29.13 -9.69
N ASN A 165 -5.52 29.99 -10.51
CA ASN A 165 -6.13 30.50 -11.72
C ASN A 165 -6.48 29.38 -12.71
N ALA A 166 -5.60 28.40 -12.91
CA ALA A 166 -5.86 27.26 -13.78
C ALA A 166 -6.99 26.35 -13.25
N LYS A 167 -6.96 26.04 -11.94
CA LYS A 167 -7.97 25.17 -11.32
C LYS A 167 -9.36 25.82 -11.25
N ASN A 168 -9.43 27.13 -10.99
CA ASN A 168 -10.70 27.86 -11.08
C ASN A 168 -11.27 27.86 -12.51
N LYS A 169 -10.44 28.08 -13.54
CA LYS A 169 -10.88 27.94 -14.94
C LYS A 169 -11.39 26.53 -15.24
N LEU A 170 -10.74 25.50 -14.74
CA LEU A 170 -11.17 24.11 -14.90
C LEU A 170 -12.53 23.87 -14.24
N VAL A 171 -12.72 24.34 -13.00
CA VAL A 171 -13.99 24.21 -12.27
C VAL A 171 -15.13 24.89 -13.00
N MET A 172 -14.90 26.12 -13.48
CA MET A 172 -15.92 26.86 -14.23
C MET A 172 -16.22 26.24 -15.59
N GLY A 173 -15.19 25.91 -16.35
CA GLY A 173 -15.34 25.46 -17.75
C GLY A 173 -15.80 24.01 -17.91
N VAL A 174 -15.38 23.12 -17.02
CA VAL A 174 -15.67 21.67 -17.12
C VAL A 174 -16.81 21.26 -16.20
N TYR A 175 -16.82 21.76 -14.96
CA TYR A 175 -17.81 21.35 -13.98
C TYR A 175 -19.00 22.34 -13.86
N GLY A 176 -18.95 23.49 -14.54
CA GLY A 176 -20.04 24.47 -14.57
C GLY A 176 -20.32 25.10 -13.19
N LYS A 177 -19.32 25.11 -12.30
CA LYS A 177 -19.43 25.68 -10.95
C LYS A 177 -18.75 27.07 -10.93
N GLU A 178 -18.99 27.87 -9.92
CA GLU A 178 -18.27 29.14 -9.68
C GLU A 178 -16.81 28.86 -9.29
N ALA A 179 -15.96 29.89 -9.35
CA ALA A 179 -14.60 29.83 -8.88
C ALA A 179 -14.58 29.52 -7.38
N MET A 180 -13.85 28.47 -6.98
CA MET A 180 -13.94 27.91 -5.63
C MET A 180 -12.71 28.20 -4.78
N PHE A 181 -11.57 28.52 -5.40
CA PHE A 181 -10.28 28.57 -4.72
C PHE A 181 -9.81 30.01 -4.59
N ASN A 182 -9.57 30.41 -3.34
CA ASN A 182 -9.06 31.74 -2.99
C ASN A 182 -7.54 31.66 -2.75
N PHE A 183 -6.77 32.53 -3.42
CA PHE A 183 -5.32 32.58 -3.30
C PHE A 183 -4.87 32.92 -1.88
N GLU A 184 -5.39 34.03 -1.30
CA GLU A 184 -4.93 34.53 0.00
C GLU A 184 -5.17 33.51 1.12
N GLU A 185 -6.32 32.82 1.11
CA GLU A 185 -6.66 31.81 2.11
C GLU A 185 -5.68 30.64 2.05
N ILE A 186 -5.48 30.07 0.85
CA ILE A 186 -4.59 28.90 0.66
C ILE A 186 -3.13 29.29 0.90
N TYR A 187 -2.71 30.47 0.43
CA TYR A 187 -1.34 30.95 0.62
C TYR A 187 -1.00 31.10 2.11
N ASN A 188 -1.85 31.80 2.87
CA ASN A 188 -1.61 32.02 4.30
C ASN A 188 -1.63 30.72 5.09
N GLU A 189 -2.62 29.84 4.85
CA GLU A 189 -2.71 28.53 5.50
C GLU A 189 -1.44 27.69 5.25
N TYR A 190 -0.98 27.63 4.01
CA TYR A 190 0.18 26.80 3.65
C TYR A 190 1.52 27.40 4.07
N LEU A 191 1.63 28.71 4.25
CA LEU A 191 2.80 29.33 4.90
C LEU A 191 2.92 28.92 6.36
N GLU A 192 1.81 28.85 7.09
CA GLU A 192 1.82 28.36 8.47
C GLU A 192 2.25 26.87 8.53
N TYR A 193 1.78 26.06 7.58
CA TYR A 193 2.23 24.67 7.47
C TYR A 193 3.72 24.58 7.13
N ALA A 194 4.21 25.40 6.20
CA ALA A 194 5.62 25.46 5.81
C ALA A 194 6.53 25.74 7.03
N ASP A 195 6.16 26.69 7.86
CA ASP A 195 6.95 27.02 9.06
C ASP A 195 6.97 25.87 10.07
N LYS A 196 5.82 25.16 10.25
CA LYS A 196 5.72 24.02 11.18
C LYS A 196 6.50 22.78 10.71
N ILE A 197 6.57 22.54 9.38
CA ILE A 197 7.23 21.36 8.83
C ILE A 197 8.71 21.59 8.48
N ARG A 198 9.20 22.84 8.49
CA ARG A 198 10.54 23.23 8.02
C ARG A 198 11.69 22.37 8.58
N ASN A 199 11.63 22.03 9.85
CA ASN A 199 12.68 21.26 10.53
C ASN A 199 12.71 19.77 10.12
N TYR A 200 11.66 19.28 9.50
CA TYR A 200 11.58 17.91 8.97
C TYR A 200 12.10 17.81 7.52
N VAL A 201 12.17 18.93 6.78
CA VAL A 201 12.50 18.95 5.35
C VAL A 201 14.00 18.70 5.12
N ALA A 202 14.30 17.77 4.23
CA ALA A 202 15.66 17.39 3.87
C ALA A 202 15.75 16.78 2.47
N ASP A 203 16.98 16.69 1.92
CA ASP A 203 17.23 15.80 0.78
C ASP A 203 17.26 14.33 1.27
N THR A 204 16.08 13.71 1.24
CA THR A 204 15.92 12.34 1.75
C THR A 204 16.64 11.30 0.91
N SER A 205 16.90 11.59 -0.38
CA SER A 205 17.61 10.67 -1.27
C SER A 205 19.07 10.48 -0.80
N VAL A 206 19.72 11.53 -0.32
CA VAL A 206 21.06 11.48 0.28
C VAL A 206 21.02 10.70 1.59
N ILE A 207 20.05 10.99 2.47
CA ILE A 207 19.90 10.29 3.77
C ILE A 207 19.77 8.77 3.57
N VAL A 208 18.91 8.34 2.65
CA VAL A 208 18.67 6.92 2.37
C VAL A 208 19.90 6.28 1.72
N TYR A 209 20.50 6.97 0.75
CA TYR A 209 21.72 6.49 0.07
C TYR A 209 22.87 6.28 1.07
N ASP A 210 23.14 7.26 1.93
CA ASP A 210 24.23 7.19 2.91
C ASP A 210 23.97 6.10 3.96
N ALA A 211 22.72 5.92 4.40
CA ALA A 211 22.34 4.83 5.29
C ALA A 211 22.61 3.45 4.65
N ILE A 212 22.25 3.27 3.38
CA ILE A 212 22.54 2.01 2.64
C ILE A 212 24.05 1.80 2.50
N LYS A 213 24.81 2.84 2.16
CA LYS A 213 26.29 2.74 2.04
C LYS A 213 26.96 2.44 3.36
N ALA A 214 26.44 2.96 4.46
CA ALA A 214 26.89 2.66 5.81
C ALA A 214 26.49 1.23 6.29
N GLY A 215 25.82 0.44 5.46
CA GLY A 215 25.39 -0.93 5.80
C GLY A 215 24.21 -1.00 6.77
N LYS A 216 23.49 0.08 6.98
CA LYS A 216 22.28 0.14 7.81
C LYS A 216 21.16 -0.70 7.21
N ARG A 217 20.24 -1.15 8.07
CA ARG A 217 19.03 -1.89 7.67
C ARG A 217 17.97 -0.88 7.25
N VAL A 218 17.62 -0.90 5.95
CA VAL A 218 16.64 0.01 5.36
C VAL A 218 15.41 -0.75 4.93
N LEU A 219 14.24 -0.36 5.44
CA LEU A 219 12.95 -0.92 5.13
C LEU A 219 12.17 0.05 4.22
N PHE A 220 11.81 -0.40 3.04
CA PHE A 220 10.88 0.31 2.16
C PHE A 220 9.45 -0.20 2.45
N GLU A 221 8.66 0.65 3.09
CA GLU A 221 7.30 0.35 3.51
C GLU A 221 6.31 0.60 2.38
N GLY A 222 5.69 -0.48 1.88
CA GLY A 222 4.67 -0.43 0.85
C GLY A 222 3.27 -0.14 1.36
N ALA A 223 2.49 0.53 0.54
CA ALA A 223 1.05 0.69 0.69
C ALA A 223 0.33 0.07 -0.50
N GLN A 224 -0.98 -0.19 -0.39
CA GLN A 224 -1.80 -0.82 -1.43
C GLN A 224 -1.30 -2.22 -1.84
N GLY A 225 -1.41 -2.60 -3.12
CA GLY A 225 -0.96 -3.89 -3.62
C GLY A 225 -0.63 -3.82 -5.11
N THR A 226 0.06 -4.84 -5.61
CA THR A 226 0.55 -4.93 -7.00
C THR A 226 -0.55 -4.73 -8.03
N LEU A 227 -1.75 -5.30 -7.80
CA LEU A 227 -2.86 -5.17 -8.75
C LEU A 227 -3.56 -3.80 -8.70
N LEU A 228 -3.13 -2.92 -7.80
CA LEU A 228 -3.51 -1.51 -7.76
C LEU A 228 -2.45 -0.59 -8.38
N ASP A 229 -1.38 -1.13 -8.96
CA ASP A 229 -0.36 -0.33 -9.65
C ASP A 229 -0.94 0.34 -10.89
N LEU A 230 -0.53 1.59 -11.14
CA LEU A 230 -1.06 2.41 -12.23
C LEU A 230 -0.80 1.79 -13.62
N ASP A 231 0.36 1.17 -13.82
CA ASP A 231 0.77 0.59 -15.11
C ASP A 231 0.49 -0.92 -15.19
N LEU A 232 0.68 -1.64 -14.07
CA LEU A 232 0.67 -3.10 -14.03
C LEU A 232 -0.54 -3.69 -13.30
N GLY A 233 -1.41 -2.85 -12.75
CA GLY A 233 -2.62 -3.26 -12.06
C GLY A 233 -3.83 -3.41 -12.98
N THR A 234 -4.99 -3.56 -12.36
CA THR A 234 -6.30 -3.72 -13.02
C THR A 234 -6.89 -2.36 -13.41
N TYR A 235 -6.19 -1.62 -14.26
CA TYR A 235 -6.62 -0.32 -14.76
C TYR A 235 -8.03 -0.38 -15.40
N PRO A 236 -8.97 0.56 -15.09
CA PRO A 236 -8.79 1.81 -14.35
C PRO A 236 -8.99 1.70 -12.84
N TYR A 237 -9.27 0.53 -12.28
CA TYR A 237 -9.49 0.31 -10.85
C TYR A 237 -8.16 0.13 -10.12
N VAL A 238 -7.37 1.20 -10.09
CA VAL A 238 -5.99 1.26 -9.55
C VAL A 238 -5.78 2.54 -8.74
N THR A 239 -4.66 2.61 -8.01
CA THR A 239 -4.17 3.88 -7.44
C THR A 239 -3.40 4.68 -8.49
N SER A 240 -3.20 5.98 -8.25
CA SER A 240 -2.43 6.86 -9.15
C SER A 240 -0.92 6.81 -8.88
N SER A 241 -0.43 5.73 -8.27
CA SER A 241 0.97 5.56 -7.91
C SER A 241 1.47 4.14 -8.22
N HIS A 242 2.75 3.88 -7.94
CA HIS A 242 3.39 2.58 -8.20
C HIS A 242 3.69 1.85 -6.88
N PRO A 243 2.76 1.02 -6.34
CA PRO A 243 2.98 0.20 -5.15
C PRO A 243 3.89 -1.02 -5.37
N ILE A 244 4.42 -1.20 -6.56
CA ILE A 244 5.42 -2.23 -6.89
C ILE A 244 6.83 -1.83 -6.45
N SER A 245 7.75 -2.80 -6.37
CA SER A 245 9.13 -2.60 -5.92
C SER A 245 9.89 -1.54 -6.74
N GLY A 246 9.64 -1.45 -8.04
CA GLY A 246 10.21 -0.42 -8.92
C GLY A 246 9.80 1.00 -8.51
N GLY A 247 8.57 1.18 -8.01
CA GLY A 247 8.07 2.45 -7.50
C GLY A 247 8.82 2.95 -6.28
N PHE A 248 9.35 2.05 -5.43
CA PHE A 248 10.15 2.44 -4.27
C PHE A 248 11.51 3.00 -4.65
N ALA A 249 12.17 2.43 -5.66
CA ALA A 249 13.46 2.96 -6.12
C ALA A 249 13.32 4.41 -6.57
N VAL A 250 12.30 4.71 -7.38
CA VAL A 250 11.99 6.07 -7.83
C VAL A 250 11.54 6.95 -6.66
N GLY A 251 10.61 6.45 -5.85
CA GLY A 251 9.98 7.22 -4.78
C GLY A 251 10.87 7.51 -3.56
N ALA A 252 11.93 6.72 -3.36
CA ALA A 252 12.96 6.95 -2.35
C ALA A 252 14.19 7.67 -2.89
N GLY A 253 14.30 7.83 -4.23
CA GLY A 253 15.43 8.47 -4.89
C GLY A 253 16.72 7.64 -4.84
N VAL A 254 16.61 6.30 -4.91
CA VAL A 254 17.77 5.40 -4.92
C VAL A 254 17.82 4.57 -6.20
N GLY A 255 19.00 4.06 -6.53
CA GLY A 255 19.15 3.15 -7.68
C GLY A 255 18.39 1.83 -7.44
N PRO A 256 17.76 1.22 -8.47
CA PRO A 256 16.96 0.00 -8.32
C PRO A 256 17.78 -1.18 -7.76
N ASN A 257 19.07 -1.25 -8.07
CA ASN A 257 19.98 -2.28 -7.56
C ASN A 257 20.35 -2.13 -6.07
N MET A 258 19.89 -1.06 -5.42
CA MET A 258 20.05 -0.85 -3.99
C MET A 258 18.97 -1.51 -3.14
N ILE A 259 17.86 -1.93 -3.75
CA ILE A 259 16.85 -2.78 -3.10
C ILE A 259 17.26 -4.23 -3.36
N LYS A 260 17.61 -4.97 -2.29
CA LYS A 260 18.14 -6.33 -2.40
C LYS A 260 17.09 -7.39 -2.25
N ASP A 261 16.26 -7.24 -1.22
CA ASP A 261 15.20 -8.18 -0.92
C ASP A 261 13.83 -7.54 -1.11
N VAL A 262 12.93 -8.26 -1.72
CA VAL A 262 11.55 -7.85 -1.92
C VAL A 262 10.63 -8.90 -1.32
N VAL A 263 9.98 -8.54 -0.23
CA VAL A 263 9.03 -9.41 0.48
C VAL A 263 7.62 -9.15 -0.03
N GLY A 264 7.04 -10.13 -0.68
CA GLY A 264 5.64 -10.10 -1.09
C GLY A 264 4.71 -10.48 0.06
N ILE A 265 3.79 -9.60 0.41
CA ILE A 265 2.75 -9.95 1.38
C ILE A 265 1.58 -10.56 0.62
N VAL A 266 1.24 -11.79 0.98
CA VAL A 266 0.26 -12.62 0.30
C VAL A 266 -0.73 -13.15 1.32
N LYS A 267 -2.01 -12.98 1.08
CA LYS A 267 -3.07 -13.54 1.90
C LYS A 267 -3.35 -14.99 1.49
N ALA A 268 -3.67 -15.86 2.43
CA ALA A 268 -3.97 -17.28 2.16
C ALA A 268 -5.23 -17.49 1.30
N TYR A 269 -5.96 -16.44 1.03
CA TYR A 269 -7.11 -16.36 0.11
C TYR A 269 -7.05 -15.01 -0.61
N THR A 270 -8.02 -14.70 -1.46
CA THR A 270 -8.01 -13.45 -2.20
C THR A 270 -9.13 -12.55 -1.73
N THR A 271 -8.85 -11.25 -1.56
CA THR A 271 -9.87 -10.24 -1.32
C THR A 271 -9.72 -9.05 -2.25
N ARG A 272 -10.83 -8.39 -2.57
CA ARG A 272 -10.85 -7.16 -3.34
C ARG A 272 -11.83 -6.17 -2.75
N VAL A 273 -11.42 -4.91 -2.68
CA VAL A 273 -12.28 -3.77 -2.39
C VAL A 273 -12.59 -3.05 -3.70
N GLY A 274 -13.84 -2.59 -3.86
CA GLY A 274 -14.25 -1.84 -5.05
C GLY A 274 -14.63 -2.71 -6.24
N GLU A 275 -14.73 -2.05 -7.38
CA GLU A 275 -15.27 -2.61 -8.62
C GLU A 275 -14.20 -3.36 -9.44
N GLY A 276 -14.63 -3.96 -10.53
CA GLY A 276 -13.80 -4.67 -11.49
C GLY A 276 -13.81 -6.20 -11.34
N PRO A 277 -13.31 -6.92 -12.34
CA PRO A 277 -13.31 -8.39 -12.39
C PRO A 277 -12.52 -9.01 -11.26
N PHE A 278 -13.03 -10.12 -10.72
CA PHE A 278 -12.41 -10.91 -9.67
C PHE A 278 -12.65 -12.40 -9.98
N VAL A 279 -11.71 -13.05 -10.67
CA VAL A 279 -11.89 -14.39 -11.27
C VAL A 279 -12.22 -15.45 -10.23
N THR A 280 -11.61 -15.39 -9.05
CA THR A 280 -11.81 -16.38 -7.98
C THR A 280 -12.86 -15.97 -6.95
N GLU A 281 -13.67 -14.93 -7.23
CA GLU A 281 -14.71 -14.46 -6.31
C GLU A 281 -15.71 -15.56 -5.97
N LEU A 282 -16.10 -15.62 -4.71
CA LEU A 282 -17.08 -16.55 -4.16
C LEU A 282 -18.28 -15.78 -3.62
N ASP A 283 -19.32 -15.68 -4.43
CA ASP A 283 -20.62 -15.10 -4.03
C ASP A 283 -21.54 -16.23 -3.52
N ASN A 284 -21.08 -16.90 -2.45
CA ASN A 284 -21.76 -18.05 -1.85
C ASN A 284 -21.42 -18.19 -0.36
N GLU A 285 -21.92 -19.24 0.30
CA GLU A 285 -21.68 -19.51 1.72
C GLU A 285 -20.19 -19.65 2.08
N ILE A 286 -19.36 -20.16 1.17
CA ILE A 286 -17.91 -20.28 1.37
C ILE A 286 -17.27 -18.89 1.43
N GLY A 287 -17.59 -18.02 0.47
CA GLY A 287 -17.11 -16.64 0.45
C GLY A 287 -17.55 -15.86 1.69
N GLU A 288 -18.78 -16.05 2.13
CA GLU A 288 -19.30 -15.44 3.37
C GLU A 288 -18.55 -15.97 4.61
N ARG A 289 -18.31 -17.28 4.69
CA ARG A 289 -17.53 -17.88 5.77
C ARG A 289 -16.12 -17.29 5.83
N ILE A 290 -15.41 -17.18 4.70
CA ILE A 290 -14.08 -16.55 4.63
C ILE A 290 -14.15 -15.10 5.11
N ARG A 291 -15.17 -14.34 4.68
CA ARG A 291 -15.39 -12.95 5.08
C ARG A 291 -15.55 -12.78 6.58
N VAL A 292 -16.38 -13.60 7.18
CA VAL A 292 -16.66 -13.55 8.63
C VAL A 292 -15.43 -14.00 9.44
N GLN A 293 -14.81 -15.14 9.09
CA GLN A 293 -13.62 -15.64 9.79
C GLN A 293 -12.41 -14.70 9.65
N GLY A 294 -12.24 -14.09 8.47
CA GLY A 294 -11.16 -13.15 8.19
C GLY A 294 -11.43 -11.71 8.62
N HIS A 295 -12.61 -11.42 9.19
CA HIS A 295 -13.04 -10.05 9.51
C HIS A 295 -12.88 -9.10 8.31
N GLU A 296 -13.23 -9.57 7.10
CA GLU A 296 -13.02 -8.85 5.84
C GLU A 296 -14.04 -7.73 5.63
N PHE A 297 -13.90 -6.69 6.46
CA PHE A 297 -14.68 -5.47 6.41
C PHE A 297 -13.76 -4.25 6.41
N GLY A 298 -14.15 -3.21 5.70
CA GLY A 298 -13.36 -1.97 5.61
C GLY A 298 -13.28 -1.28 6.97
N THR A 299 -12.08 -1.00 7.45
CA THR A 299 -11.82 -0.43 8.79
C THR A 299 -12.52 0.92 9.01
N VAL A 300 -12.70 1.72 7.95
CA VAL A 300 -13.29 3.06 8.03
C VAL A 300 -14.77 3.07 7.65
N THR A 301 -15.13 2.30 6.63
CA THR A 301 -16.49 2.32 6.03
C THR A 301 -17.36 1.15 6.50
N GLY A 302 -16.79 0.13 7.13
CA GLY A 302 -17.49 -1.11 7.45
C GLY A 302 -17.95 -1.92 6.22
N ARG A 303 -17.62 -1.48 5.00
CA ARG A 303 -18.02 -2.16 3.77
C ARG A 303 -17.41 -3.54 3.69
N ALA A 304 -18.23 -4.55 3.40
CA ALA A 304 -17.79 -5.92 3.18
C ALA A 304 -16.82 -6.00 1.99
N ARG A 305 -15.71 -6.72 2.19
CA ARG A 305 -14.78 -7.04 1.09
C ARG A 305 -15.30 -8.25 0.31
N ARG A 306 -15.09 -8.25 -0.99
CA ARG A 306 -15.29 -9.40 -1.85
C ARG A 306 -14.21 -10.42 -1.54
N CYS A 307 -14.58 -11.70 -1.38
CA CYS A 307 -13.68 -12.78 -0.98
C CYS A 307 -13.68 -13.88 -2.04
N GLY A 308 -12.55 -14.56 -2.19
CA GLY A 308 -12.39 -15.67 -3.11
C GLY A 308 -11.26 -16.59 -2.71
N TRP A 309 -11.15 -17.75 -3.37
CA TRP A 309 -10.05 -18.66 -3.17
C TRP A 309 -8.71 -18.05 -3.57
N PHE A 310 -7.62 -18.64 -3.10
CA PHE A 310 -6.27 -18.22 -3.46
C PHE A 310 -6.07 -18.27 -4.98
N ASP A 311 -5.53 -17.19 -5.53
CA ASP A 311 -5.26 -17.03 -6.96
C ASP A 311 -3.75 -17.04 -7.22
N ALA A 312 -3.23 -18.20 -7.64
CA ALA A 312 -1.82 -18.35 -7.95
C ALA A 312 -1.39 -17.57 -9.20
N VAL A 313 -2.33 -17.29 -10.14
CA VAL A 313 -2.03 -16.52 -11.35
C VAL A 313 -1.62 -15.10 -10.99
N ILE A 314 -2.39 -14.43 -10.10
CA ILE A 314 -2.07 -13.07 -9.67
C ILE A 314 -0.81 -13.02 -8.78
N VAL A 315 -0.61 -14.00 -7.89
CA VAL A 315 0.58 -14.01 -7.02
C VAL A 315 1.85 -14.31 -7.82
N LYS A 316 1.78 -15.20 -8.80
CA LYS A 316 2.88 -15.45 -9.75
C LYS A 316 3.18 -14.21 -10.60
N TYR A 317 2.15 -13.50 -11.05
CA TYR A 317 2.30 -12.22 -11.73
C TYR A 317 2.99 -11.20 -10.82
N ALA A 318 2.53 -11.05 -9.57
CA ALA A 318 3.13 -10.14 -8.59
C ALA A 318 4.61 -10.52 -8.30
N ALA A 319 4.90 -11.81 -8.16
CA ALA A 319 6.28 -12.29 -7.98
C ALA A 319 7.20 -11.83 -9.13
N ARG A 320 6.73 -11.96 -10.36
CA ARG A 320 7.49 -11.56 -11.55
C ARG A 320 7.71 -10.06 -11.66
N VAL A 321 6.66 -9.24 -11.48
CA VAL A 321 6.76 -7.79 -11.68
C VAL A 321 7.48 -7.06 -10.56
N ASN A 322 7.48 -7.65 -9.35
CA ASN A 322 8.20 -7.11 -8.21
C ASN A 322 9.61 -7.71 -8.04
N GLY A 323 9.90 -8.84 -8.67
CA GLY A 323 11.13 -9.60 -8.39
C GLY A 323 11.15 -10.09 -6.94
N LEU A 324 10.06 -10.74 -6.48
CA LEU A 324 9.98 -11.21 -5.10
C LEU A 324 11.11 -12.17 -4.77
N THR A 325 11.77 -11.95 -3.65
CA THR A 325 12.80 -12.84 -3.09
C THR A 325 12.24 -13.71 -1.96
N SER A 326 11.10 -13.30 -1.38
CA SER A 326 10.47 -13.96 -0.24
C SER A 326 8.97 -13.64 -0.21
N ILE A 327 8.18 -14.51 0.40
CA ILE A 327 6.76 -14.31 0.70
C ILE A 327 6.57 -14.30 2.21
N SER A 328 5.76 -13.36 2.70
CA SER A 328 5.09 -13.44 3.99
C SER A 328 3.63 -13.80 3.76
N PHE A 329 3.25 -14.99 4.22
CA PHE A 329 1.96 -15.60 3.99
C PHE A 329 1.01 -15.31 5.18
N MET A 330 -0.06 -14.59 4.90
CA MET A 330 -0.92 -13.99 5.92
C MET A 330 -2.27 -14.69 6.04
N LEU A 331 -2.84 -14.66 7.25
CA LEU A 331 -4.22 -15.09 7.52
C LEU A 331 -4.46 -16.57 7.19
N LEU A 332 -3.47 -17.43 7.44
CA LEU A 332 -3.61 -18.88 7.25
C LEU A 332 -4.68 -19.48 8.19
N ASP A 333 -4.79 -18.94 9.39
CA ASP A 333 -5.77 -19.30 10.42
C ASP A 333 -7.22 -19.17 9.95
N VAL A 334 -7.50 -18.26 9.03
CA VAL A 334 -8.85 -18.05 8.45
C VAL A 334 -9.35 -19.26 7.67
N LEU A 335 -8.45 -20.09 7.16
CA LEU A 335 -8.81 -21.31 6.42
C LEU A 335 -8.99 -22.54 7.32
N THR A 336 -8.83 -22.40 8.64
CA THR A 336 -9.11 -23.49 9.59
C THR A 336 -10.57 -23.90 9.56
N GLY A 337 -10.82 -25.20 9.55
CA GLY A 337 -12.15 -25.81 9.59
C GLY A 337 -12.79 -26.05 8.22
N PHE A 338 -12.09 -25.75 7.12
CA PHE A 338 -12.53 -26.16 5.77
C PHE A 338 -12.09 -27.61 5.50
N ASP A 339 -12.99 -28.44 4.97
CA ASP A 339 -12.68 -29.81 4.53
C ASP A 339 -11.82 -29.79 3.26
N LYS A 340 -12.13 -28.88 2.35
CA LYS A 340 -11.46 -28.69 1.06
C LYS A 340 -11.14 -27.22 0.84
N ILE A 341 -9.99 -26.96 0.24
CA ILE A 341 -9.48 -25.65 -0.10
C ILE A 341 -9.05 -25.64 -1.56
N ASN A 342 -9.39 -24.61 -2.31
CA ASN A 342 -9.05 -24.51 -3.71
C ASN A 342 -7.94 -23.50 -3.97
N ILE A 343 -7.04 -23.82 -4.91
CA ILE A 343 -6.05 -22.91 -5.49
C ILE A 343 -6.39 -22.72 -6.97
N CYS A 344 -6.58 -21.48 -7.41
CA CYS A 344 -6.67 -21.18 -8.84
C CYS A 344 -5.28 -21.21 -9.44
N THR A 345 -5.01 -22.20 -10.30
CA THR A 345 -3.69 -22.44 -10.90
C THR A 345 -3.55 -21.83 -12.30
N ALA A 346 -4.67 -21.61 -12.98
CA ALA A 346 -4.76 -21.01 -14.31
C ALA A 346 -6.15 -20.39 -14.51
N TYR A 347 -6.33 -19.62 -15.56
CA TYR A 347 -7.64 -19.17 -16.01
C TYR A 347 -8.04 -19.91 -17.29
N LYS A 348 -9.34 -20.04 -17.51
CA LYS A 348 -9.93 -20.53 -18.75
C LYS A 348 -10.75 -19.41 -19.39
N MET A 349 -10.50 -19.11 -20.66
CA MET A 349 -11.28 -18.15 -21.46
C MET A 349 -11.73 -18.84 -22.75
N GLY A 350 -12.99 -19.24 -22.79
CA GLY A 350 -13.50 -20.15 -23.84
C GLY A 350 -12.76 -21.48 -23.79
N ASP A 351 -12.13 -21.89 -24.90
CA ASP A 351 -11.35 -23.14 -24.99
C ASP A 351 -9.86 -22.95 -24.65
N LYS A 352 -9.42 -21.73 -24.31
CA LYS A 352 -8.01 -21.42 -24.05
C LYS A 352 -7.70 -21.41 -22.55
N ILE A 353 -6.59 -22.07 -22.19
CA ILE A 353 -6.00 -21.96 -20.85
C ILE A 353 -5.01 -20.79 -20.85
N ILE A 354 -5.15 -19.90 -19.87
CA ILE A 354 -4.35 -18.70 -19.68
C ILE A 354 -3.58 -18.84 -18.37
N ASN A 355 -2.25 -18.87 -18.47
CA ASN A 355 -1.34 -18.99 -17.33
C ASN A 355 -0.75 -17.64 -16.88
N ASN A 356 -0.98 -16.57 -17.63
CA ASN A 356 -0.49 -15.24 -17.33
C ASN A 356 -1.68 -14.30 -17.09
N PHE A 357 -1.51 -13.38 -16.18
CA PHE A 357 -2.54 -12.39 -15.86
C PHE A 357 -2.84 -11.48 -17.06
N PRO A 358 -4.12 -11.41 -17.55
CA PRO A 358 -4.50 -10.60 -18.71
C PRO A 358 -4.40 -9.10 -18.41
N ALA A 359 -4.00 -8.30 -19.39
CA ALA A 359 -3.99 -6.84 -19.28
C ALA A 359 -5.37 -6.23 -19.51
N SER A 360 -6.21 -6.85 -20.35
CA SER A 360 -7.59 -6.39 -20.64
C SER A 360 -8.55 -6.81 -19.54
N LEU A 361 -9.29 -5.85 -18.99
CA LEU A 361 -10.36 -6.15 -18.01
C LEU A 361 -11.52 -6.90 -18.64
N GLU A 362 -11.82 -6.64 -19.92
CA GLU A 362 -12.85 -7.35 -20.67
C GLU A 362 -12.49 -8.83 -20.85
N ASP A 363 -11.22 -9.13 -21.05
CA ASP A 363 -10.75 -10.50 -21.12
C ASP A 363 -10.71 -11.15 -19.74
N LEU A 364 -10.25 -10.41 -18.71
CA LEU A 364 -10.27 -10.89 -17.33
C LEU A 364 -11.68 -11.22 -16.86
N ALA A 365 -12.69 -10.41 -17.26
CA ALA A 365 -14.10 -10.64 -16.94
C ALA A 365 -14.70 -11.90 -17.60
N LYS A 366 -14.09 -12.39 -18.69
CA LYS A 366 -14.48 -13.64 -19.37
C LYS A 366 -13.76 -14.86 -18.82
N CYS A 367 -12.76 -14.66 -17.96
CA CYS A 367 -11.98 -15.74 -17.39
C CYS A 367 -12.76 -16.50 -16.33
N GLU A 368 -12.66 -17.81 -16.36
CA GLU A 368 -13.12 -18.73 -15.33
C GLU A 368 -11.90 -19.32 -14.61
N PRO A 369 -11.96 -19.52 -13.28
CA PRO A 369 -10.83 -20.11 -12.56
C PRO A 369 -10.69 -21.60 -12.84
N VAL A 370 -9.46 -22.06 -13.03
CA VAL A 370 -9.11 -23.48 -13.04
C VAL A 370 -8.57 -23.84 -11.67
N TYR A 371 -9.33 -24.59 -10.92
CA TYR A 371 -9.01 -24.94 -9.54
C TYR A 371 -8.28 -26.27 -9.42
N GLU A 372 -7.32 -26.30 -8.51
CA GLU A 372 -6.76 -27.50 -7.89
C GLU A 372 -7.30 -27.56 -6.46
N GLU A 373 -7.95 -28.69 -6.12
CA GLU A 373 -8.52 -28.92 -4.79
C GLU A 373 -7.52 -29.66 -3.92
N LEU A 374 -7.35 -29.14 -2.70
CA LEU A 374 -6.53 -29.73 -1.64
C LEU A 374 -7.38 -30.03 -0.40
N ASP A 375 -6.93 -30.98 0.42
CA ASP A 375 -7.52 -31.22 1.72
C ASP A 375 -7.22 -30.06 2.68
N GLY A 376 -8.24 -29.62 3.40
CA GLY A 376 -8.11 -28.62 4.45
C GLY A 376 -7.65 -29.20 5.79
N TRP A 377 -7.75 -28.41 6.85
CA TRP A 377 -7.41 -28.77 8.22
C TRP A 377 -8.42 -28.20 9.21
N HIS A 378 -8.57 -28.87 10.35
CA HIS A 378 -9.50 -28.49 11.40
C HIS A 378 -8.82 -28.06 12.70
N GLU A 379 -7.54 -28.35 12.84
CA GLU A 379 -6.74 -28.01 14.01
C GLU A 379 -6.59 -26.50 14.14
N ASP A 380 -6.76 -25.98 15.36
CA ASP A 380 -6.47 -24.59 15.66
C ASP A 380 -4.95 -24.36 15.58
N ILE A 381 -4.54 -23.48 14.64
CA ILE A 381 -3.13 -23.16 14.39
C ILE A 381 -2.70 -21.85 15.07
N THR A 382 -3.57 -21.16 15.78
CA THR A 382 -3.31 -19.81 16.32
C THR A 382 -2.20 -19.76 17.38
N ASN A 383 -1.87 -20.90 17.98
CA ASN A 383 -0.80 -21.03 18.97
C ASN A 383 0.43 -21.79 18.45
N VAL A 384 0.49 -22.07 17.15
CA VAL A 384 1.63 -22.77 16.54
C VAL A 384 2.79 -21.78 16.36
N GLU A 385 3.96 -22.13 16.92
CA GLU A 385 5.17 -21.30 16.88
C GLU A 385 6.19 -21.73 15.82
N LYS A 386 6.16 -23.02 15.44
CA LYS A 386 7.12 -23.59 14.48
C LYS A 386 6.40 -24.13 13.25
N PHE A 387 7.03 -24.01 12.09
CA PHE A 387 6.45 -24.49 10.83
C PHE A 387 6.20 -26.00 10.83
N GLU A 388 7.07 -26.76 11.47
CA GLU A 388 6.99 -28.21 11.58
C GLU A 388 5.74 -28.68 12.33
N ASP A 389 5.24 -27.86 13.27
CA ASP A 389 4.08 -28.17 14.13
C ASP A 389 2.74 -27.81 13.46
N LEU A 390 2.75 -27.21 12.27
CA LEU A 390 1.54 -26.98 11.48
C LEU A 390 0.92 -28.33 11.05
N PRO A 391 -0.42 -28.41 10.89
CA PRO A 391 -1.08 -29.55 10.27
C PRO A 391 -0.47 -29.91 8.91
N GLU A 392 -0.39 -31.21 8.61
CA GLU A 392 0.21 -31.66 7.34
C GLU A 392 -0.45 -31.04 6.11
N ASN A 393 -1.78 -30.86 6.14
CA ASN A 393 -2.49 -30.26 5.01
C ASN A 393 -2.20 -28.75 4.88
N ALA A 394 -2.01 -28.02 6.00
CA ALA A 394 -1.56 -26.63 5.98
C ALA A 394 -0.15 -26.50 5.38
N LYS A 395 0.77 -27.40 5.74
CA LYS A 395 2.12 -27.46 5.14
C LYS A 395 2.07 -27.78 3.65
N LYS A 396 1.23 -28.74 3.23
CA LYS A 396 1.03 -29.06 1.80
C LYS A 396 0.47 -27.88 1.02
N TYR A 397 -0.49 -27.13 1.60
CA TYR A 397 -1.04 -25.93 1.00
C TYR A 397 0.04 -24.88 0.74
N ILE A 398 0.86 -24.58 1.75
CA ILE A 398 1.98 -23.64 1.60
C ILE A 398 3.00 -24.12 0.56
N ALA A 399 3.42 -25.39 0.64
CA ALA A 399 4.38 -25.98 -0.29
C ALA A 399 3.88 -25.92 -1.74
N ARG A 400 2.59 -26.18 -1.96
CA ARG A 400 2.00 -26.08 -3.29
C ARG A 400 2.02 -24.64 -3.84
N ILE A 401 1.78 -23.66 -2.99
CA ILE A 401 1.87 -22.24 -3.35
C ILE A 401 3.32 -21.87 -3.68
N GLU A 402 4.30 -22.29 -2.88
CA GLU A 402 5.73 -22.10 -3.15
C GLU A 402 6.10 -22.65 -4.53
N GLU A 403 5.63 -23.86 -4.86
CA GLU A 403 5.86 -24.50 -6.16
C GLU A 403 5.24 -23.71 -7.32
N LEU A 404 3.97 -23.31 -7.19
CA LEU A 404 3.23 -22.58 -8.23
C LEU A 404 3.81 -21.19 -8.49
N VAL A 405 4.20 -20.49 -7.43
CA VAL A 405 4.69 -19.10 -7.51
C VAL A 405 6.19 -19.04 -7.80
N GLY A 406 6.95 -20.04 -7.37
CA GLY A 406 8.41 -20.12 -7.54
C GLY A 406 9.18 -19.24 -6.54
N VAL A 407 8.56 -18.91 -5.39
CA VAL A 407 9.16 -18.09 -4.33
C VAL A 407 8.87 -18.72 -2.97
N ASN A 408 9.87 -18.79 -2.10
CA ASN A 408 9.72 -19.38 -0.77
C ASN A 408 8.87 -18.51 0.15
N VAL A 409 8.09 -19.18 1.01
CA VAL A 409 7.35 -18.55 2.10
C VAL A 409 8.25 -18.54 3.34
N ASP A 410 8.82 -17.39 3.67
CA ASP A 410 9.77 -17.23 4.78
C ASP A 410 9.08 -16.83 6.10
N MET A 411 7.86 -16.34 6.03
CA MET A 411 7.04 -15.97 7.20
C MET A 411 5.60 -16.46 7.02
N VAL A 412 4.99 -17.01 8.08
CA VAL A 412 3.59 -17.47 8.08
C VAL A 412 2.84 -16.86 9.26
N SER A 413 1.77 -16.12 8.96
CA SER A 413 0.87 -15.58 9.98
C SER A 413 -0.24 -16.59 10.30
N VAL A 414 -0.35 -16.97 11.57
CA VAL A 414 -1.31 -17.92 12.11
C VAL A 414 -2.34 -17.26 13.04
N GLY A 415 -2.44 -15.95 13.04
CA GLY A 415 -3.39 -15.17 13.83
C GLY A 415 -3.12 -13.66 13.76
N PRO A 416 -3.95 -12.81 14.39
CA PRO A 416 -3.86 -11.36 14.25
C PRO A 416 -2.67 -10.70 14.97
N ASN A 417 -2.17 -11.32 16.06
CA ASN A 417 -1.13 -10.71 16.89
C ASN A 417 0.27 -10.85 16.26
N ARG A 418 1.18 -9.92 16.58
CA ARG A 418 2.58 -9.96 16.12
C ARG A 418 3.26 -11.29 16.48
N ALA A 419 3.07 -11.79 17.70
CA ALA A 419 3.64 -13.04 18.16
C ALA A 419 3.15 -14.28 17.39
N GLN A 420 1.97 -14.19 16.75
CA GLN A 420 1.39 -15.26 15.94
C GLN A 420 1.96 -15.25 14.51
N THR A 421 3.29 -15.19 14.41
CA THR A 421 4.00 -15.22 13.13
C THR A 421 5.17 -16.20 13.23
N ILE A 422 5.09 -17.26 12.45
CA ILE A 422 6.15 -18.25 12.30
C ILE A 422 7.22 -17.69 11.36
N ILE A 423 8.47 -17.63 11.81
CA ILE A 423 9.60 -17.14 11.02
C ILE A 423 10.43 -18.35 10.57
N ARG A 424 10.42 -18.64 9.27
CA ARG A 424 11.26 -19.69 8.66
C ARG A 424 12.64 -19.17 8.28
N LYS A 425 12.72 -17.87 7.92
CA LYS A 425 13.97 -17.18 7.60
C LYS A 425 13.94 -15.74 8.08
N ASN A 426 15.04 -15.29 8.69
CA ASN A 426 15.17 -13.88 9.06
C ASN A 426 15.47 -13.04 7.80
N ILE A 427 14.60 -12.09 7.50
CA ILE A 427 14.66 -11.25 6.29
C ILE A 427 15.87 -10.28 6.33
N PHE A 428 16.26 -9.79 7.52
CA PHE A 428 17.43 -8.90 7.68
C PHE A 428 18.75 -9.61 8.01
N ALA A 429 18.78 -10.93 7.99
CA ALA A 429 19.99 -11.71 8.34
C ALA A 429 21.14 -11.54 7.33
#